data_bfc0deacc409ebc1b586f2b70145912d
#
_entry.id   bfc0deacc409ebc1b586f2b70145912d
#
_cell.length_a   1.000
_cell.length_b   1.000
_cell.length_c   1.000
_cell.angle_alpha   90.00
_cell.angle_beta   90.00
_cell.angle_gamma   90.00
#
_symmetry.space_group_name_H-M   'P 1'
#
loop_
_entity.id
_entity.type
_entity.pdbx_description
1 polymer ?
#
loop_
_entity_poly.entity_id
_entity_poly.type
_entity_poly.pdbx_seq_one_letter_code
_entity_poly.pdbx_strand_id
1 'polypeptide(L)'
;MDISVILPVINERGNLDILIPRLKSLLKNARLDGEIVVVDGGSSDGTWESAAAHGVRVVSERGKGYGAAIQTGFEEARGDWVLTLDADLSHDPDFVAKMWRARDRADIVIASRYTRGGVAYTDLFRKSLSRLLNVFLRRLWSLPVRDVSSGYRLYRRAALEGLEFTSTNFEVLGEILVRLYARGYGVVEVPFTYFPRRAGRSHIRLLRFGMAQLRSALRMWKLRNSLESADYDERAYYSIIPFQRYWQRRRHSITVSWARGAGRILDAGCGSSLIVQSLNNAVGMEFNFGKLRFLRHHGIPLARGSAFALPFKDASFDCVISSQVIEHLAYDEILFSEMRRVLRPGGMLILGTPDYATIGWRIIEPAYRFLLPGGYADEHITHYTREKLIEIVTRHGFAVEEAAYIVRSELIMRCRKCDLPIPAQQRAPSPESTAA
;
A
#
# COMPACT_ATOMS: atom_id res chain seq x y z
N MET A 1 20.92 16.24 -4.41
CA MET A 1 21.00 16.15 -2.92
C MET A 1 20.51 14.79 -2.50
N ASP A 2 21.33 14.04 -1.80
CA ASP A 2 21.03 12.63 -1.49
C ASP A 2 20.03 12.48 -0.33
N ILE A 3 20.19 13.32 0.74
CA ILE A 3 19.45 13.14 1.98
C ILE A 3 19.11 14.47 2.67
N SER A 4 17.87 14.56 3.18
CA SER A 4 17.44 15.57 4.15
C SER A 4 17.25 14.94 5.52
N VAL A 5 17.94 15.44 6.53
CA VAL A 5 17.81 15.00 7.93
C VAL A 5 16.85 15.93 8.64
N ILE A 6 15.70 15.41 9.08
CA ILE A 6 14.64 16.17 9.75
C ILE A 6 14.72 15.94 11.26
N LEU A 7 14.88 17.04 12.01
CA LEU A 7 14.95 17.07 13.47
C LEU A 7 13.76 17.85 14.02
N PRO A 8 12.66 17.19 14.43
CA PRO A 8 11.60 17.85 15.18
C PRO A 8 12.09 18.17 16.60
N VAL A 9 11.96 19.41 17.03
CA VAL A 9 12.51 19.88 18.32
C VAL A 9 11.54 20.76 19.10
N ILE A 10 11.64 20.70 20.42
CA ILE A 10 11.09 21.68 21.35
C ILE A 10 11.95 21.70 22.61
N ASN A 11 12.64 22.82 22.86
CA ASN A 11 13.55 23.02 24.00
C ASN A 11 14.66 21.94 24.06
N GLU A 12 15.44 21.85 22.97
CA GLU A 12 16.50 20.83 22.79
C GLU A 12 17.89 21.46 22.54
N ARG A 13 18.11 22.73 22.94
CA ARG A 13 19.36 23.47 22.67
C ARG A 13 20.62 22.65 22.96
N GLY A 14 20.75 22.16 24.21
CA GLY A 14 21.97 21.44 24.62
C GLY A 14 22.20 20.13 23.87
N ASN A 15 21.13 19.47 23.40
CA ASN A 15 21.22 18.26 22.61
C ASN A 15 21.61 18.57 21.16
N LEU A 16 21.12 19.67 20.58
CA LEU A 16 21.48 20.10 19.22
C LEU A 16 22.95 20.49 19.10
N ASP A 17 23.52 21.13 20.12
CA ASP A 17 24.96 21.46 20.17
C ASP A 17 25.88 20.25 20.04
N ILE A 18 25.38 19.05 20.40
CA ILE A 18 26.08 17.78 20.26
C ILE A 18 25.70 17.09 18.95
N LEU A 19 24.41 17.05 18.63
CA LEU A 19 23.85 16.25 17.53
C LEU A 19 24.24 16.79 16.16
N ILE A 20 24.09 18.13 15.94
CA ILE A 20 24.34 18.74 14.62
C ILE A 20 25.78 18.54 14.14
N PRO A 21 26.82 18.79 14.95
CA PRO A 21 28.21 18.54 14.55
C PRO A 21 28.46 17.08 14.18
N ARG A 22 27.88 16.12 14.94
CA ARG A 22 28.00 14.69 14.64
C ARG A 22 27.34 14.34 13.30
N LEU A 23 26.12 14.82 13.03
CA LEU A 23 25.43 14.61 11.76
C LEU A 23 26.21 15.20 10.58
N LYS A 24 26.74 16.41 10.70
CA LYS A 24 27.58 17.03 9.66
C LYS A 24 28.83 16.22 9.37
N SER A 25 29.54 15.76 10.42
CA SER A 25 30.70 14.88 10.27
C SER A 25 30.34 13.58 9.57
N LEU A 26 29.21 12.97 9.95
CA LEU A 26 28.73 11.73 9.34
C LEU A 26 28.41 11.91 7.86
N LEU A 27 27.66 12.94 7.46
CA LEU A 27 27.33 13.23 6.07
C LEU A 27 28.60 13.43 5.25
N LYS A 28 29.56 14.19 5.77
CA LYS A 28 30.88 14.42 5.14
C LYS A 28 31.66 13.11 4.96
N ASN A 29 31.75 12.31 6.02
CA ASN A 29 32.51 11.04 6.01
C ASN A 29 31.89 10.01 5.08
N ALA A 30 30.55 9.98 5.00
CA ALA A 30 29.80 9.13 4.09
C ALA A 30 29.76 9.66 2.64
N ARG A 31 30.32 10.85 2.38
CA ARG A 31 30.28 11.56 1.08
C ARG A 31 28.86 11.72 0.55
N LEU A 32 27.94 12.06 1.45
CA LEU A 32 26.53 12.32 1.11
C LEU A 32 26.30 13.82 0.97
N ASP A 33 25.74 14.23 -0.16
CA ASP A 33 25.21 15.56 -0.36
C ASP A 33 23.90 15.69 0.40
N GLY A 34 23.93 16.32 1.58
CA GLY A 34 22.79 16.34 2.48
C GLY A 34 22.59 17.64 3.23
N GLU A 35 21.36 17.88 3.64
CA GLU A 35 20.96 18.98 4.51
C GLU A 35 20.45 18.48 5.86
N ILE A 36 20.51 19.37 6.86
CA ILE A 36 19.85 19.18 8.15
C ILE A 36 18.79 20.27 8.27
N VAL A 37 17.56 19.86 8.54
CA VAL A 37 16.40 20.73 8.74
C VAL A 37 15.91 20.55 10.16
N VAL A 38 16.06 21.57 10.99
CA VAL A 38 15.50 21.63 12.33
C VAL A 38 14.11 22.22 12.24
N VAL A 39 13.10 21.48 12.69
CA VAL A 39 11.71 21.92 12.74
C VAL A 39 11.34 22.26 14.18
N ASP A 40 11.28 23.54 14.48
CA ASP A 40 11.07 24.05 15.83
C ASP A 40 9.59 24.23 16.17
N GLY A 41 9.15 23.59 17.24
CA GLY A 41 7.79 23.62 17.78
C GLY A 41 7.49 24.81 18.70
N GLY A 42 8.28 25.89 18.62
CA GLY A 42 8.16 27.09 19.47
C GLY A 42 8.98 26.99 20.75
N SER A 43 10.25 26.67 20.62
CA SER A 43 11.21 26.62 21.73
C SER A 43 11.44 27.99 22.38
N SER A 44 11.73 27.99 23.68
CA SER A 44 11.99 29.18 24.48
C SER A 44 13.36 29.19 25.16
N ASP A 45 14.19 28.18 24.90
CA ASP A 45 15.50 27.98 25.55
C ASP A 45 16.69 28.35 24.68
N GLY A 46 16.47 28.99 23.53
CA GLY A 46 17.50 29.33 22.57
C GLY A 46 17.85 28.17 21.59
N THR A 47 16.97 27.18 21.45
CA THR A 47 17.10 26.08 20.48
C THR A 47 17.23 26.60 19.05
N TRP A 48 16.37 27.56 18.64
CA TRP A 48 16.38 28.18 17.31
C TRP A 48 17.74 28.85 17.00
N GLU A 49 18.19 29.71 17.90
CA GLU A 49 19.43 30.45 17.74
C GLU A 49 20.65 29.53 17.69
N SER A 50 20.67 28.48 18.53
CA SER A 50 21.73 27.48 18.52
C SER A 50 21.77 26.73 17.19
N ALA A 51 20.64 26.23 16.70
CA ALA A 51 20.57 25.53 15.42
C ALA A 51 21.05 26.45 14.26
N ALA A 52 20.59 27.72 14.23
CA ALA A 52 21.00 28.68 13.22
C ALA A 52 22.52 28.98 13.28
N ALA A 53 23.09 29.08 14.47
CA ALA A 53 24.53 29.29 14.68
C ALA A 53 25.37 28.11 14.16
N HIS A 54 24.82 26.90 14.17
CA HIS A 54 25.42 25.73 13.51
C HIS A 54 25.30 25.78 11.99
N GLY A 55 24.68 26.80 11.38
CA GLY A 55 24.53 26.91 9.91
C GLY A 55 23.70 25.80 9.30
N VAL A 56 22.65 25.36 9.97
CA VAL A 56 21.62 24.45 9.44
C VAL A 56 20.33 25.21 9.21
N ARG A 57 19.46 24.66 8.37
CA ARG A 57 18.17 25.28 8.09
C ARG A 57 17.21 25.06 9.26
N VAL A 58 16.63 26.16 9.76
CA VAL A 58 15.63 26.12 10.83
C VAL A 58 14.32 26.63 10.28
N VAL A 59 13.23 25.94 10.58
CA VAL A 59 11.87 26.28 10.18
C VAL A 59 10.91 26.10 11.34
N SER A 60 9.87 26.94 11.42
CA SER A 60 8.81 26.77 12.40
C SER A 60 7.86 25.66 11.97
N GLU A 61 7.34 24.85 12.91
CA GLU A 61 6.30 23.89 12.60
C GLU A 61 5.03 24.59 12.09
N ARG A 62 4.40 24.00 11.06
CA ARG A 62 3.13 24.50 10.50
C ARG A 62 1.97 23.75 11.15
N GLY A 63 1.66 24.10 12.38
CA GLY A 63 0.63 23.45 13.18
C GLY A 63 1.07 23.27 14.62
N LYS A 64 0.61 22.24 15.31
CA LYS A 64 1.02 21.93 16.67
C LYS A 64 1.23 20.44 16.90
N GLY A 65 2.37 20.10 17.48
CA GLY A 65 2.72 18.77 17.94
C GLY A 65 3.62 17.99 16.98
N TYR A 66 4.11 16.86 17.45
CA TYR A 66 5.10 16.03 16.75
C TYR A 66 4.70 15.69 15.29
N GLY A 67 3.41 15.43 15.06
CA GLY A 67 2.90 15.16 13.71
C GLY A 67 3.04 16.35 12.77
N ALA A 68 2.72 17.57 13.25
CA ALA A 68 2.85 18.79 12.47
C ALA A 68 4.33 19.11 12.16
N ALA A 69 5.23 18.87 13.10
CA ALA A 69 6.66 19.01 12.89
C ALA A 69 7.18 18.04 11.83
N ILE A 70 6.75 16.77 11.86
CA ILE A 70 7.09 15.78 10.83
C ILE A 70 6.52 16.17 9.46
N GLN A 71 5.26 16.64 9.39
CA GLN A 71 4.65 17.11 8.14
C GLN A 71 5.44 18.26 7.54
N THR A 72 5.74 19.28 8.36
CA THR A 72 6.56 20.42 7.95
C THR A 72 7.93 19.96 7.44
N GLY A 73 8.57 19.03 8.16
CA GLY A 73 9.87 18.49 7.76
C GLY A 73 9.82 17.75 6.41
N PHE A 74 8.76 17.01 6.13
CA PHE A 74 8.57 16.34 4.84
C PHE A 74 8.37 17.33 3.69
N GLU A 75 7.59 18.39 3.92
CA GLU A 75 7.35 19.45 2.94
C GLU A 75 8.62 20.27 2.63
N GLU A 76 9.49 20.46 3.62
CA GLU A 76 10.74 21.19 3.49
C GLU A 76 11.90 20.36 2.94
N ALA A 77 11.81 19.05 2.95
CA ALA A 77 12.88 18.15 2.51
C ALA A 77 13.16 18.24 1.01
N ARG A 78 14.45 18.36 0.64
CA ARG A 78 14.92 18.48 -0.75
C ARG A 78 15.67 17.25 -1.24
N GLY A 79 16.20 16.43 -0.32
CA GLY A 79 16.94 15.21 -0.63
C GLY A 79 16.06 14.11 -1.22
N ASP A 80 16.66 13.22 -1.99
CA ASP A 80 15.96 12.05 -2.55
C ASP A 80 15.51 11.07 -1.46
N TRP A 81 16.18 11.15 -0.31
CA TRP A 81 15.82 10.43 0.91
C TRP A 81 15.60 11.39 2.07
N VAL A 82 14.63 11.07 2.92
CA VAL A 82 14.28 11.86 4.10
C VAL A 82 14.48 11.00 5.34
N LEU A 83 15.40 11.43 6.20
CA LEU A 83 15.68 10.80 7.48
C LEU A 83 14.98 11.56 8.59
N THR A 84 14.23 10.87 9.43
CA THR A 84 13.70 11.44 10.68
C THR A 84 14.41 10.82 11.87
N LEU A 85 14.79 11.62 12.85
CA LEU A 85 15.29 11.16 14.15
C LEU A 85 14.99 12.16 15.25
N ASP A 86 14.86 11.68 16.48
CA ASP A 86 14.63 12.54 17.65
C ASP A 86 15.93 13.22 18.06
N ALA A 87 15.84 14.47 18.51
CA ALA A 87 17.00 15.28 18.88
C ALA A 87 17.56 14.97 20.29
N ASP A 88 16.90 14.11 21.07
CA ASP A 88 17.21 13.83 22.49
C ASP A 88 18.40 12.87 22.71
N LEU A 89 19.19 12.62 21.66
CA LEU A 89 20.37 11.74 21.67
C LEU A 89 20.07 10.26 21.99
N SER A 90 18.80 9.86 22.00
CA SER A 90 18.40 8.45 22.12
C SER A 90 18.63 7.66 20.83
N HIS A 91 18.71 8.35 19.71
CA HIS A 91 19.02 7.83 18.39
C HIS A 91 20.49 8.14 18.05
N ASP A 92 21.33 7.11 18.00
CA ASP A 92 22.73 7.27 17.64
C ASP A 92 22.86 7.69 16.16
N PRO A 93 23.41 8.89 15.85
CA PRO A 93 23.57 9.35 14.48
C PRO A 93 24.41 8.40 13.60
N ASP A 94 25.40 7.71 14.15
CA ASP A 94 26.28 6.83 13.39
C ASP A 94 25.54 5.65 12.78
N PHE A 95 24.33 5.35 13.27
CA PHE A 95 23.46 4.32 12.71
C PHE A 95 22.90 4.68 11.32
N VAL A 96 22.89 5.94 10.93
CA VAL A 96 22.47 6.42 9.59
C VAL A 96 23.19 5.65 8.48
N ALA A 97 24.50 5.39 8.65
CA ALA A 97 25.29 4.64 7.67
C ALA A 97 24.75 3.22 7.42
N LYS A 98 24.18 2.56 8.45
CA LYS A 98 23.54 1.26 8.32
C LYS A 98 22.19 1.37 7.60
N MET A 99 21.40 2.38 7.91
CA MET A 99 20.09 2.63 7.25
C MET A 99 20.31 2.99 5.78
N TRP A 100 21.31 3.81 5.49
CA TRP A 100 21.68 4.19 4.12
C TRP A 100 22.04 3.00 3.24
N ARG A 101 22.83 2.05 3.75
CA ARG A 101 23.14 0.81 3.04
C ARG A 101 21.94 -0.09 2.79
N ALA A 102 20.88 0.03 3.59
CA ALA A 102 19.66 -0.76 3.44
C ALA A 102 18.62 -0.12 2.50
N ARG A 103 18.83 1.14 2.04
CA ARG A 103 17.85 1.92 1.26
C ARG A 103 17.44 1.30 -0.08
N ASP A 104 18.36 0.51 -0.68
CA ASP A 104 18.10 -0.11 -1.97
C ASP A 104 17.17 -1.34 -1.85
N ARG A 105 16.89 -1.78 -0.61
CA ARG A 105 16.07 -2.95 -0.32
C ARG A 105 14.57 -2.63 -0.18
N ALA A 106 14.22 -1.37 0.14
CA ALA A 106 12.84 -0.94 0.34
C ALA A 106 12.75 0.59 0.27
N ASP A 107 11.53 1.12 0.18
CA ASP A 107 11.27 2.56 0.15
C ASP A 107 11.27 3.19 1.55
N ILE A 108 11.12 2.37 2.60
CA ILE A 108 11.13 2.76 4.00
C ILE A 108 12.08 1.86 4.77
N VAL A 109 13.04 2.46 5.47
CA VAL A 109 13.98 1.76 6.36
C VAL A 109 13.71 2.20 7.79
N ILE A 110 13.40 1.25 8.67
CA ILE A 110 13.12 1.50 10.09
C ILE A 110 14.27 1.02 10.94
N ALA A 111 14.82 1.89 11.79
CA ALA A 111 15.70 1.50 12.88
C ALA A 111 14.87 0.81 13.98
N SER A 112 14.91 -0.52 14.03
CA SER A 112 13.99 -1.34 14.82
C SER A 112 14.64 -1.86 16.09
N ARG A 113 13.96 -1.62 17.23
CA ARG A 113 14.34 -2.13 18.54
C ARG A 113 13.88 -3.59 18.76
N TYR A 114 12.93 -4.05 17.94
CA TYR A 114 12.22 -5.32 18.15
C TYR A 114 12.46 -6.37 17.09
N THR A 115 13.20 -6.05 16.03
CA THR A 115 13.68 -7.06 15.09
C THR A 115 14.85 -7.86 15.68
N ARG A 116 15.17 -9.02 15.11
CA ARG A 116 16.27 -9.86 15.61
C ARG A 116 17.59 -9.08 15.61
N GLY A 117 18.21 -8.96 16.78
CA GLY A 117 19.41 -8.16 17.00
C GLY A 117 19.16 -6.71 17.42
N GLY A 118 17.91 -6.26 17.47
CA GLY A 118 17.55 -4.96 18.04
C GLY A 118 17.47 -5.00 19.56
N VAL A 119 17.81 -3.89 20.23
CA VAL A 119 17.83 -3.78 21.70
C VAL A 119 17.22 -2.46 22.13
N ALA A 120 16.46 -2.45 23.22
CA ALA A 120 16.01 -1.24 23.90
C ALA A 120 16.51 -1.25 25.35
N TYR A 121 17.38 -0.31 25.68
CA TYR A 121 17.78 -0.03 27.04
C TYR A 121 16.79 0.94 27.68
N THR A 122 15.81 0.40 28.38
CA THR A 122 14.78 1.14 29.13
C THR A 122 14.28 0.25 30.27
N ASP A 123 13.52 0.81 31.20
CA ASP A 123 12.93 0.01 32.28
C ASP A 123 12.01 -1.11 31.73
N LEU A 124 11.93 -2.22 32.47
CA LEU A 124 11.24 -3.43 32.03
C LEU A 124 9.74 -3.18 31.77
N PHE A 125 9.10 -2.33 32.55
CA PHE A 125 7.68 -2.03 32.41
C PHE A 125 7.40 -1.30 31.09
N ARG A 126 8.15 -0.21 30.81
CA ARG A 126 8.04 0.55 29.55
C ARG A 126 8.37 -0.30 28.34
N LYS A 127 9.41 -1.15 28.44
CA LYS A 127 9.80 -2.08 27.39
C LYS A 127 8.67 -3.05 27.07
N SER A 128 8.06 -3.65 28.09
CA SER A 128 6.98 -4.62 27.94
C SER A 128 5.73 -3.96 27.34
N LEU A 129 5.35 -2.78 27.84
CA LEU A 129 4.20 -2.03 27.33
C LEU A 129 4.39 -1.61 25.86
N SER A 130 5.56 -1.07 25.53
CA SER A 130 5.89 -0.69 24.16
C SER A 130 5.90 -1.92 23.23
N ARG A 131 6.45 -3.05 23.66
CA ARG A 131 6.46 -4.30 22.87
C ARG A 131 5.04 -4.83 22.65
N LEU A 132 4.20 -4.81 23.69
CA LEU A 132 2.79 -5.23 23.59
C LEU A 132 2.02 -4.36 22.60
N LEU A 133 2.17 -3.03 22.69
CA LEU A 133 1.55 -2.08 21.76
C LEU A 133 2.00 -2.35 20.31
N ASN A 134 3.28 -2.53 20.07
CA ASN A 134 3.82 -2.84 18.74
C ASN A 134 3.28 -4.17 18.20
N VAL A 135 3.19 -5.21 19.03
CA VAL A 135 2.60 -6.51 18.64
C VAL A 135 1.12 -6.36 18.31
N PHE A 136 0.38 -5.60 19.12
CA PHE A 136 -1.04 -5.33 18.89
C PHE A 136 -1.26 -4.58 17.57
N LEU A 137 -0.61 -3.42 17.38
CA LEU A 137 -0.78 -2.57 16.20
C LEU A 137 -0.35 -3.27 14.90
N ARG A 138 0.80 -3.95 14.90
CA ARG A 138 1.25 -4.66 13.70
C ARG A 138 0.28 -5.78 13.29
N ARG A 139 -0.33 -6.48 14.26
CA ARG A 139 -1.35 -7.51 13.97
C ARG A 139 -2.65 -6.90 13.47
N LEU A 140 -3.12 -5.85 14.15
CA LEU A 140 -4.32 -5.11 13.76
C LEU A 140 -4.23 -4.57 12.33
N TRP A 141 -3.07 -4.05 11.95
CA TRP A 141 -2.83 -3.46 10.63
C TRP A 141 -2.21 -4.45 9.62
N SER A 142 -1.96 -5.68 10.03
CA SER A 142 -1.31 -6.70 9.18
C SER A 142 -0.03 -6.19 8.54
N LEU A 143 0.87 -5.56 9.31
CA LEU A 143 2.14 -5.03 8.83
C LEU A 143 3.28 -6.05 9.01
N PRO A 144 4.20 -6.16 8.03
CA PRO A 144 5.34 -7.08 8.10
C PRO A 144 6.50 -6.53 8.93
N VAL A 145 6.25 -5.61 9.87
CA VAL A 145 7.26 -4.96 10.72
C VAL A 145 7.04 -5.28 12.19
N ARG A 146 8.09 -5.15 12.99
CA ARG A 146 8.06 -5.40 14.44
C ARG A 146 8.05 -4.12 15.27
N ASP A 147 8.58 -3.01 14.73
CA ASP A 147 8.65 -1.72 15.40
C ASP A 147 7.89 -0.64 14.63
N VAL A 148 6.60 -0.53 14.94
CA VAL A 148 5.69 0.48 14.38
C VAL A 148 5.92 1.86 14.99
N SER A 149 6.47 1.92 16.20
CA SER A 149 6.59 3.14 17.02
C SER A 149 7.95 3.81 16.97
N SER A 150 8.92 3.26 16.23
CA SER A 150 10.22 3.94 16.03
C SER A 150 10.05 5.20 15.19
N GLY A 151 10.56 6.34 15.65
CA GLY A 151 10.67 7.60 14.90
C GLY A 151 11.94 7.70 14.06
N TYR A 152 12.90 6.79 14.24
CA TYR A 152 14.15 6.77 13.49
C TYR A 152 13.94 6.01 12.18
N ARG A 153 13.62 6.75 11.11
CA ARG A 153 13.26 6.19 9.80
C ARG A 153 13.89 6.93 8.66
N LEU A 154 14.20 6.21 7.61
CA LEU A 154 14.65 6.73 6.33
C LEU A 154 13.58 6.42 5.28
N TYR A 155 13.08 7.44 4.60
CA TYR A 155 12.02 7.36 3.60
C TYR A 155 12.54 7.79 2.23
N ARG A 156 12.16 7.11 1.17
CA ARG A 156 12.30 7.64 -0.19
C ARG A 156 11.38 8.85 -0.33
N ARG A 157 11.90 10.04 -0.71
CA ARG A 157 11.10 11.29 -0.79
C ARG A 157 9.88 11.14 -1.69
N ALA A 158 10.02 10.47 -2.85
CA ALA A 158 8.90 10.21 -3.75
C ALA A 158 7.75 9.41 -3.10
N ALA A 159 7.99 8.67 -2.02
CA ALA A 159 6.93 7.98 -1.27
C ALA A 159 6.12 8.95 -0.40
N LEU A 160 6.69 10.08 -0.02
CA LEU A 160 6.08 11.10 0.84
C LEU A 160 5.24 12.10 0.03
N GLU A 161 5.39 12.14 -1.30
CA GLU A 161 4.63 13.04 -2.17
C GLU A 161 3.13 12.76 -2.08
N GLY A 162 2.33 13.81 -1.83
CA GLY A 162 0.88 13.69 -1.63
C GLY A 162 0.48 12.81 -0.44
N LEU A 163 1.37 12.65 0.56
CA LEU A 163 1.05 11.94 1.79
C LEU A 163 0.40 12.93 2.77
N GLU A 164 -0.89 12.73 3.00
CA GLU A 164 -1.64 13.45 4.01
C GLU A 164 -1.86 12.56 5.23
N PHE A 165 -1.73 13.13 6.43
CA PHE A 165 -2.07 12.46 7.68
C PHE A 165 -2.68 13.45 8.68
N THR A 166 -3.45 12.92 9.61
CA THR A 166 -4.27 13.72 10.53
C THR A 166 -3.87 13.57 11.98
N SER A 167 -2.98 12.64 12.26
CA SER A 167 -2.45 12.43 13.60
C SER A 167 -1.46 13.53 13.98
N THR A 168 -1.63 14.11 15.17
CA THR A 168 -0.86 15.29 15.61
C THR A 168 0.29 14.95 16.55
N ASN A 169 0.27 13.77 17.19
CA ASN A 169 1.32 13.36 18.13
C ASN A 169 2.02 12.08 17.63
N PHE A 170 2.58 11.28 18.53
CA PHE A 170 3.38 10.10 18.17
C PHE A 170 2.61 9.00 17.44
N GLU A 171 1.28 8.99 17.47
CA GLU A 171 0.45 8.10 16.66
C GLU A 171 0.64 8.31 15.15
N VAL A 172 1.17 9.46 14.74
CA VAL A 172 1.52 9.77 13.34
C VAL A 172 2.51 8.75 12.77
N LEU A 173 3.43 8.22 13.56
CA LEU A 173 4.41 7.24 13.10
C LEU A 173 3.76 5.97 12.56
N GLY A 174 2.71 5.50 13.24
CA GLY A 174 1.89 4.38 12.77
C GLY A 174 1.07 4.75 11.54
N GLU A 175 0.46 5.94 11.52
CA GLU A 175 -0.35 6.41 10.40
C GLU A 175 0.47 6.53 9.11
N ILE A 176 1.64 7.17 9.15
CA ILE A 176 2.55 7.29 8.01
C ILE A 176 2.90 5.91 7.46
N LEU A 177 3.32 5.00 8.34
CA LEU A 177 3.72 3.65 7.93
C LEU A 177 2.59 2.89 7.25
N VAL A 178 1.38 2.93 7.83
CA VAL A 178 0.21 2.25 7.26
C VAL A 178 -0.18 2.85 5.91
N ARG A 179 -0.20 4.17 5.78
CA ARG A 179 -0.56 4.85 4.53
C ARG A 179 0.43 4.54 3.41
N LEU A 180 1.72 4.58 3.71
CA LEU A 180 2.75 4.26 2.72
C LEU A 180 2.69 2.77 2.31
N TYR A 181 2.53 1.88 3.27
CA TYR A 181 2.39 0.45 3.00
C TYR A 181 1.11 0.13 2.21
N ALA A 182 -0.02 0.78 2.54
CA ALA A 182 -1.25 0.68 1.76
C ALA A 182 -1.12 1.20 0.32
N ARG A 183 -0.19 2.14 0.07
CA ARG A 183 0.17 2.62 -1.27
C ARG A 183 1.17 1.70 -2.00
N GLY A 184 1.54 0.55 -1.42
CA GLY A 184 2.42 -0.47 -2.01
C GLY A 184 3.91 -0.18 -1.87
N TYR A 185 4.32 0.76 -1.02
CA TYR A 185 5.73 1.01 -0.73
C TYR A 185 6.31 -0.07 0.18
N GLY A 186 7.50 -0.55 -0.16
CA GLY A 186 8.21 -1.56 0.59
C GLY A 186 8.80 -1.03 1.90
N VAL A 187 8.88 -1.89 2.92
CA VAL A 187 9.47 -1.57 4.22
C VAL A 187 10.46 -2.63 4.66
N VAL A 188 11.59 -2.19 5.24
CA VAL A 188 12.61 -3.06 5.82
C VAL A 188 13.01 -2.55 7.20
N GLU A 189 13.29 -3.48 8.12
CA GLU A 189 13.81 -3.16 9.45
C GLU A 189 15.31 -3.46 9.55
N VAL A 190 16.05 -2.54 10.16
CA VAL A 190 17.45 -2.71 10.51
C VAL A 190 17.58 -2.76 12.02
N PRO A 191 18.22 -3.79 12.61
CA PRO A 191 18.34 -3.91 14.06
C PRO A 191 19.12 -2.73 14.66
N PHE A 192 18.46 -2.05 15.61
CA PHE A 192 18.93 -0.84 16.25
C PHE A 192 19.01 -1.00 17.78
N THR A 193 20.00 -0.36 18.37
CA THR A 193 20.13 -0.25 19.82
C THR A 193 19.70 1.12 20.30
N TYR A 194 18.57 1.17 21.01
CA TYR A 194 18.01 2.39 21.61
C TYR A 194 18.60 2.61 23.00
N PHE A 195 19.07 3.83 23.25
CA PHE A 195 19.56 4.26 24.57
C PHE A 195 18.56 5.21 25.24
N PRO A 196 18.51 5.23 26.60
CA PRO A 196 17.70 6.22 27.32
C PRO A 196 18.13 7.64 26.97
N ARG A 197 17.18 8.56 26.98
CA ARG A 197 17.46 10.01 26.88
C ARG A 197 18.51 10.44 27.88
N ARG A 198 19.45 11.30 27.46
CA ARG A 198 20.46 11.86 28.37
C ARG A 198 19.90 13.00 29.22
N ALA A 199 18.92 13.78 28.70
CA ALA A 199 18.28 14.91 29.39
C ALA A 199 16.82 15.07 28.92
N GLY A 200 16.00 15.83 29.63
CA GLY A 200 14.62 16.19 29.29
C GLY A 200 13.55 15.32 29.97
N ARG A 201 12.31 15.81 29.99
CA ARG A 201 11.14 15.12 30.53
C ARG A 201 10.19 14.69 29.42
N SER A 202 9.57 13.52 29.57
CA SER A 202 8.53 13.06 28.63
C SER A 202 7.27 13.91 28.78
N HIS A 203 6.79 14.52 27.70
CA HIS A 203 5.57 15.33 27.67
C HIS A 203 4.31 14.53 27.37
N ILE A 204 4.38 13.19 27.33
CA ILE A 204 3.26 12.31 26.99
C ILE A 204 2.22 12.26 28.11
N ARG A 205 1.01 12.74 27.83
CA ARG A 205 -0.16 12.58 28.71
C ARG A 205 -0.85 11.26 28.36
N LEU A 206 -0.64 10.22 29.19
CA LEU A 206 -1.02 8.82 28.89
C LEU A 206 -2.47 8.61 28.44
N LEU A 207 -3.46 9.26 29.08
CA LEU A 207 -4.88 9.08 28.72
C LEU A 207 -5.21 9.71 27.35
N ARG A 208 -4.75 10.93 27.09
CA ARG A 208 -4.97 11.60 25.80
C ARG A 208 -4.25 10.87 24.67
N PHE A 209 -3.04 10.41 24.93
CA PHE A 209 -2.28 9.57 23.99
C PHE A 209 -3.02 8.26 23.69
N GLY A 210 -3.55 7.57 24.68
CA GLY A 210 -4.29 6.31 24.52
C GLY A 210 -5.53 6.47 23.63
N MET A 211 -6.33 7.53 23.83
CA MET A 211 -7.53 7.80 23.00
C MET A 211 -7.15 8.19 21.54
N ALA A 212 -6.14 9.03 21.37
CA ALA A 212 -5.64 9.39 20.04
C ALA A 212 -5.11 8.15 19.29
N GLN A 213 -4.33 7.33 19.99
CA GLN A 213 -3.82 6.07 19.45
C GLN A 213 -4.94 5.11 19.04
N LEU A 214 -6.00 4.99 19.82
CA LEU A 214 -7.15 4.12 19.51
C LEU A 214 -7.91 4.62 18.27
N ARG A 215 -8.17 5.93 18.17
CA ARG A 215 -8.81 6.53 16.99
C ARG A 215 -7.97 6.34 15.72
N SER A 216 -6.67 6.57 15.81
CA SER A 216 -5.73 6.32 14.71
C SER A 216 -5.70 4.84 14.35
N ALA A 217 -5.66 3.94 15.35
CA ALA A 217 -5.67 2.50 15.15
C ALA A 217 -6.90 2.03 14.35
N LEU A 218 -8.09 2.52 14.69
CA LEU A 218 -9.33 2.17 13.99
C LEU A 218 -9.38 2.75 12.55
N ARG A 219 -8.93 4.00 12.34
CA ARG A 219 -8.86 4.58 11.00
C ARG A 219 -7.92 3.78 10.10
N MET A 220 -6.74 3.45 10.60
CA MET A 220 -5.74 2.69 9.86
C MET A 220 -6.18 1.24 9.64
N TRP A 221 -6.91 0.65 10.56
CA TRP A 221 -7.54 -0.65 10.36
C TRP A 221 -8.57 -0.62 9.22
N LYS A 222 -9.42 0.41 9.16
CA LYS A 222 -10.36 0.58 8.04
C LYS A 222 -9.63 0.70 6.71
N LEU A 223 -8.62 1.57 6.60
CA LEU A 223 -7.81 1.72 5.39
C LEU A 223 -7.18 0.39 4.97
N ARG A 224 -6.61 -0.35 5.93
CA ARG A 224 -5.99 -1.66 5.62
C ARG A 224 -7.00 -2.71 5.16
N ASN A 225 -8.25 -2.60 5.54
CA ASN A 225 -9.31 -3.53 5.13
C ASN A 225 -10.17 -2.99 3.97
N SER A 226 -9.77 -1.90 3.34
CA SER A 226 -10.38 -1.39 2.10
C SER A 226 -9.58 -1.84 0.87
N LEU A 227 -10.22 -1.72 -0.30
CA LEU A 227 -9.61 -1.98 -1.62
C LEU A 227 -8.46 -1.04 -1.97
N GLU A 228 -8.38 0.10 -1.32
CA GLU A 228 -7.27 1.04 -1.47
C GLU A 228 -5.94 0.46 -1.00
N SER A 229 -5.98 -0.55 -0.10
CA SER A 229 -4.76 -1.21 0.37
C SER A 229 -4.15 -2.10 -0.71
N ALA A 230 -2.92 -1.78 -1.08
CA ALA A 230 -2.23 -2.41 -2.21
C ALA A 230 -2.10 -3.95 -2.08
N ASP A 231 -2.01 -4.48 -0.87
CA ASP A 231 -1.89 -5.92 -0.59
C ASP A 231 -3.22 -6.59 -0.20
N TYR A 232 -4.36 -5.93 -0.43
CA TYR A 232 -5.66 -6.37 0.07
C TYR A 232 -6.00 -7.81 -0.38
N ASP A 233 -5.88 -8.11 -1.67
CA ASP A 233 -6.31 -9.39 -2.24
C ASP A 233 -5.41 -10.54 -1.75
N GLU A 234 -4.09 -10.33 -1.70
CA GLU A 234 -3.16 -11.31 -1.14
C GLU A 234 -3.46 -11.59 0.33
N ARG A 235 -3.68 -10.53 1.12
CA ARG A 235 -4.01 -10.65 2.54
C ARG A 235 -5.35 -11.35 2.78
N ALA A 236 -6.34 -11.08 1.93
CA ALA A 236 -7.64 -11.76 1.99
C ALA A 236 -7.51 -13.28 1.73
N TYR A 237 -6.61 -13.69 0.84
CA TYR A 237 -6.32 -15.09 0.58
C TYR A 237 -5.74 -15.82 1.81
N TYR A 238 -4.91 -15.11 2.61
CA TYR A 238 -4.32 -15.63 3.85
C TYR A 238 -5.11 -15.24 5.11
N SER A 239 -6.35 -14.76 4.95
CA SER A 239 -7.16 -14.24 6.06
C SER A 239 -7.27 -15.21 7.23
N ILE A 240 -7.23 -14.66 8.44
CA ILE A 240 -7.53 -15.40 9.68
C ILE A 240 -9.01 -15.77 9.77
N ILE A 241 -9.89 -15.05 9.06
CA ILE A 241 -11.33 -15.33 8.99
C ILE A 241 -11.54 -16.55 8.08
N PRO A 242 -12.01 -17.70 8.62
CA PRO A 242 -12.07 -18.94 7.84
C PRO A 242 -12.94 -18.84 6.59
N PHE A 243 -14.08 -18.15 6.66
CA PHE A 243 -15.00 -17.97 5.56
C PHE A 243 -14.37 -17.15 4.42
N GLN A 244 -13.74 -16.00 4.73
CA GLN A 244 -13.04 -15.18 3.74
C GLN A 244 -11.89 -15.95 3.09
N ARG A 245 -11.09 -16.65 3.90
CA ARG A 245 -10.00 -17.48 3.39
C ARG A 245 -10.49 -18.60 2.47
N TYR A 246 -11.57 -19.30 2.83
CA TYR A 246 -12.18 -20.32 1.98
C TYR A 246 -12.62 -19.74 0.64
N TRP A 247 -13.33 -18.61 0.66
CA TRP A 247 -13.84 -17.91 -0.52
C TRP A 247 -12.73 -17.54 -1.50
N GLN A 248 -11.71 -16.86 -1.00
CA GLN A 248 -10.58 -16.43 -1.82
C GLN A 248 -9.79 -17.62 -2.40
N ARG A 249 -9.55 -18.65 -1.61
CA ARG A 249 -8.88 -19.86 -2.06
C ARG A 249 -9.69 -20.63 -3.08
N ARG A 250 -11.01 -20.69 -2.94
CA ARG A 250 -11.87 -21.38 -3.90
C ARG A 250 -11.91 -20.66 -5.23
N ARG A 251 -12.03 -19.30 -5.22
CA ARG A 251 -11.91 -18.46 -6.41
C ARG A 251 -10.59 -18.71 -7.12
N HIS A 252 -9.49 -18.56 -6.41
CA HIS A 252 -8.15 -18.82 -6.92
C HIS A 252 -8.03 -20.20 -7.55
N SER A 253 -8.46 -21.24 -6.83
CA SER A 253 -8.38 -22.63 -7.30
C SER A 253 -9.14 -22.85 -8.62
N ILE A 254 -10.38 -22.36 -8.73
CA ILE A 254 -11.19 -22.50 -9.94
C ILE A 254 -10.52 -21.74 -11.10
N THR A 255 -10.21 -20.46 -10.90
CA THR A 255 -9.66 -19.59 -11.96
C THR A 255 -8.31 -20.11 -12.46
N VAL A 256 -7.39 -20.47 -11.56
CA VAL A 256 -6.08 -21.02 -11.93
C VAL A 256 -6.20 -22.39 -12.60
N SER A 257 -7.11 -23.26 -12.13
CA SER A 257 -7.30 -24.58 -12.77
C SER A 257 -7.80 -24.46 -14.21
N TRP A 258 -8.70 -23.51 -14.48
CA TRP A 258 -9.22 -23.27 -15.82
C TRP A 258 -8.22 -22.58 -16.75
N ALA A 259 -7.40 -21.68 -16.22
CA ALA A 259 -6.37 -20.96 -16.98
C ALA A 259 -5.11 -21.81 -17.23
N ARG A 260 -4.91 -22.89 -16.44
CA ARG A 260 -3.72 -23.72 -16.52
C ARG A 260 -3.59 -24.38 -17.90
N GLY A 261 -2.41 -24.29 -18.49
CA GLY A 261 -2.13 -24.83 -19.82
C GLY A 261 -2.46 -23.88 -20.97
N ALA A 262 -3.12 -22.75 -20.72
CA ALA A 262 -3.23 -21.69 -21.72
C ALA A 262 -1.83 -21.12 -22.02
N GLY A 263 -1.62 -20.70 -23.27
CA GLY A 263 -0.38 -20.07 -23.69
C GLY A 263 -0.12 -18.73 -22.97
N ARG A 264 -0.34 -17.61 -23.61
CA ARG A 264 -0.19 -16.29 -23.03
C ARG A 264 -1.47 -15.84 -22.33
N ILE A 265 -1.38 -15.47 -21.05
CA ILE A 265 -2.53 -15.13 -20.20
C ILE A 265 -2.48 -13.63 -19.84
N LEU A 266 -3.63 -12.95 -19.90
CA LEU A 266 -3.84 -11.62 -19.33
C LEU A 266 -4.74 -11.73 -18.10
N ASP A 267 -4.32 -11.22 -16.96
CA ASP A 267 -5.17 -10.97 -15.80
C ASP A 267 -5.54 -9.49 -15.78
N ALA A 268 -6.72 -9.16 -16.30
CA ALA A 268 -7.22 -7.80 -16.49
C ALA A 268 -7.93 -7.31 -15.22
N GLY A 269 -7.31 -6.39 -14.50
CA GLY A 269 -7.69 -5.98 -13.16
C GLY A 269 -7.16 -6.96 -12.11
N CYS A 270 -5.89 -7.33 -12.23
CA CYS A 270 -5.27 -8.38 -11.40
C CYS A 270 -5.23 -8.04 -9.90
N GLY A 271 -5.44 -6.78 -9.50
CA GLY A 271 -5.33 -6.37 -8.11
C GLY A 271 -3.96 -6.69 -7.53
N SER A 272 -3.95 -7.21 -6.31
CA SER A 272 -2.80 -7.85 -5.66
C SER A 272 -3.01 -9.37 -5.55
N SER A 273 -3.79 -9.94 -6.48
CA SER A 273 -4.24 -11.33 -6.44
C SER A 273 -3.11 -12.33 -6.63
N LEU A 274 -3.22 -13.47 -5.96
CA LEU A 274 -2.35 -14.62 -6.16
C LEU A 274 -2.64 -15.36 -7.47
N ILE A 275 -3.71 -15.03 -8.21
CA ILE A 275 -4.04 -15.65 -9.49
C ILE A 275 -2.91 -15.42 -10.48
N VAL A 276 -2.56 -14.16 -10.73
CA VAL A 276 -1.47 -13.78 -11.64
C VAL A 276 -0.11 -14.34 -11.19
N GLN A 277 0.12 -14.43 -9.87
CA GLN A 277 1.36 -14.98 -9.30
C GLN A 277 1.48 -16.50 -9.50
N SER A 278 0.35 -17.20 -9.65
CA SER A 278 0.30 -18.66 -9.77
C SER A 278 0.35 -19.18 -11.22
N LEU A 279 0.43 -18.27 -12.20
CA LEU A 279 0.39 -18.57 -13.63
C LEU A 279 1.69 -18.13 -14.31
N ASN A 280 2.48 -19.08 -14.83
CA ASN A 280 3.84 -18.83 -15.33
C ASN A 280 3.91 -17.89 -16.55
N ASN A 281 2.85 -17.85 -17.37
CA ASN A 281 2.81 -17.08 -18.62
C ASN A 281 1.83 -15.89 -18.53
N ALA A 282 1.56 -15.41 -17.32
CA ALA A 282 0.59 -14.35 -17.10
C ALA A 282 1.23 -12.96 -17.10
N VAL A 283 0.49 -12.01 -17.66
CA VAL A 283 0.73 -10.58 -17.55
C VAL A 283 -0.38 -10.01 -16.67
N GLY A 284 -0.05 -9.34 -15.57
CA GLY A 284 -1.01 -8.61 -14.76
C GLY A 284 -1.24 -7.20 -15.32
N MET A 285 -2.49 -6.81 -15.49
CA MET A 285 -2.85 -5.44 -15.80
C MET A 285 -3.70 -4.86 -14.67
N GLU A 286 -3.35 -3.68 -14.22
CA GLU A 286 -4.04 -3.01 -13.11
C GLU A 286 -4.04 -1.48 -13.32
N PHE A 287 -5.14 -0.84 -12.95
CA PHE A 287 -5.26 0.63 -13.00
C PHE A 287 -4.62 1.30 -11.78
N ASN A 288 -4.79 0.69 -10.59
CA ASN A 288 -4.26 1.20 -9.32
C ASN A 288 -2.74 1.02 -9.24
N PHE A 289 -2.03 2.14 -9.27
CA PHE A 289 -0.57 2.15 -9.25
C PHE A 289 0.03 1.58 -7.96
N GLY A 290 -0.67 1.68 -6.84
CA GLY A 290 -0.25 1.08 -5.55
C GLY A 290 -0.19 -0.43 -5.62
N LYS A 291 -1.20 -1.07 -6.22
CA LYS A 291 -1.24 -2.54 -6.41
C LYS A 291 -0.14 -3.01 -7.37
N LEU A 292 0.11 -2.26 -8.46
CA LEU A 292 1.24 -2.55 -9.37
C LEU A 292 2.59 -2.43 -8.65
N ARG A 293 2.77 -1.40 -7.81
CA ARG A 293 4.00 -1.22 -7.01
C ARG A 293 4.21 -2.38 -6.06
N PHE A 294 3.16 -2.86 -5.41
CA PHE A 294 3.20 -4.03 -4.54
C PHE A 294 3.61 -5.29 -5.33
N LEU A 295 2.95 -5.56 -6.45
CA LEU A 295 3.22 -6.75 -7.29
C LEU A 295 4.61 -6.73 -7.95
N ARG A 296 5.20 -5.55 -8.18
CA ARG A 296 6.56 -5.42 -8.76
C ARG A 296 7.60 -6.27 -8.02
N HIS A 297 7.45 -6.41 -6.71
CA HIS A 297 8.37 -7.18 -5.88
C HIS A 297 8.28 -8.71 -6.11
N HIS A 298 7.27 -9.18 -6.83
CA HIS A 298 7.06 -10.60 -7.15
C HIS A 298 7.63 -11.02 -8.52
N GLY A 299 8.25 -10.07 -9.26
CA GLY A 299 8.88 -10.37 -10.55
C GLY A 299 7.92 -10.72 -11.69
N ILE A 300 6.66 -10.34 -11.57
CA ILE A 300 5.60 -10.61 -12.55
C ILE A 300 5.62 -9.55 -13.64
N PRO A 301 5.44 -9.88 -14.94
CA PRO A 301 5.19 -8.90 -15.98
C PRO A 301 3.91 -8.09 -15.68
N LEU A 302 4.03 -6.77 -15.60
CA LEU A 302 2.93 -5.88 -15.22
C LEU A 302 2.73 -4.79 -16.26
N ALA A 303 1.48 -4.41 -16.50
CA ALA A 303 1.08 -3.26 -17.30
C ALA A 303 0.11 -2.37 -16.51
N ARG A 304 0.21 -1.05 -16.69
CA ARG A 304 -0.81 -0.13 -16.23
C ARG A 304 -1.79 0.12 -17.36
N GLY A 305 -3.10 -0.04 -17.10
CA GLY A 305 -4.11 0.18 -18.12
C GLY A 305 -5.52 0.22 -17.55
N SER A 306 -6.46 0.62 -18.41
CA SER A 306 -7.89 0.59 -18.14
C SER A 306 -8.51 -0.65 -18.80
N ALA A 307 -9.50 -1.25 -18.16
CA ALA A 307 -10.27 -2.36 -18.74
C ALA A 307 -11.10 -1.90 -19.96
N PHE A 308 -11.35 -0.61 -20.10
CA PHE A 308 -12.02 -0.01 -21.27
C PHE A 308 -11.08 0.30 -22.44
N ALA A 309 -9.76 0.19 -22.24
CA ALA A 309 -8.74 0.41 -23.27
C ALA A 309 -7.52 -0.42 -22.91
N LEU A 310 -7.53 -1.70 -23.27
CA LEU A 310 -6.44 -2.62 -22.95
C LEU A 310 -5.19 -2.28 -23.76
N PRO A 311 -4.02 -2.00 -23.11
CA PRO A 311 -2.82 -1.54 -23.81
C PRO A 311 -2.08 -2.69 -24.52
N PHE A 312 -2.80 -3.54 -25.21
CA PHE A 312 -2.28 -4.72 -25.88
C PHE A 312 -2.81 -4.82 -27.32
N LYS A 313 -2.00 -5.41 -28.20
CA LYS A 313 -2.38 -5.66 -29.58
C LYS A 313 -3.52 -6.69 -29.67
N ASP A 314 -4.26 -6.64 -30.79
CA ASP A 314 -5.29 -7.62 -31.12
C ASP A 314 -4.71 -9.04 -31.11
N ALA A 315 -5.51 -10.01 -30.71
CA ALA A 315 -5.16 -11.44 -30.72
C ALA A 315 -3.80 -11.75 -30.05
N SER A 316 -3.51 -11.07 -28.93
CA SER A 316 -2.24 -11.22 -28.19
C SER A 316 -2.25 -12.32 -27.14
N PHE A 317 -3.44 -12.74 -26.68
CA PHE A 317 -3.59 -13.65 -25.55
C PHE A 317 -4.42 -14.89 -25.91
N ASP A 318 -4.07 -16.01 -25.29
CA ASP A 318 -4.83 -17.25 -25.40
C ASP A 318 -5.91 -17.34 -24.32
N CYS A 319 -5.71 -16.63 -23.21
CA CYS A 319 -6.66 -16.52 -22.10
C CYS A 319 -6.69 -15.10 -21.54
N VAL A 320 -7.88 -14.58 -21.26
CA VAL A 320 -8.11 -13.35 -20.48
C VAL A 320 -8.88 -13.74 -19.22
N ILE A 321 -8.39 -13.28 -18.07
CA ILE A 321 -9.05 -13.40 -16.77
C ILE A 321 -9.53 -12.01 -16.38
N SER A 322 -10.77 -11.89 -15.90
CA SER A 322 -11.30 -10.71 -15.24
C SER A 322 -12.16 -11.17 -14.05
N SER A 323 -11.54 -11.14 -12.88
CA SER A 323 -12.14 -11.70 -11.66
C SER A 323 -12.34 -10.60 -10.63
N GLN A 324 -13.58 -10.32 -10.27
CA GLN A 324 -14.00 -9.26 -9.35
C GLN A 324 -13.57 -7.87 -9.85
N VAL A 325 -13.89 -7.57 -11.09
CA VAL A 325 -13.55 -6.29 -11.75
C VAL A 325 -14.79 -5.65 -12.35
N ILE A 326 -15.58 -6.40 -13.12
CA ILE A 326 -16.66 -5.84 -13.94
C ILE A 326 -17.78 -5.21 -13.09
N GLU A 327 -18.01 -5.70 -11.88
CA GLU A 327 -18.99 -5.15 -10.94
C GLU A 327 -18.61 -3.77 -10.37
N HIS A 328 -17.32 -3.44 -10.37
CA HIS A 328 -16.80 -2.15 -9.93
C HIS A 328 -16.80 -1.08 -11.03
N LEU A 329 -17.17 -1.45 -12.24
CA LEU A 329 -17.17 -0.59 -13.41
C LEU A 329 -18.60 -0.30 -13.84
N ALA A 330 -18.86 0.91 -14.34
CA ALA A 330 -20.11 1.18 -15.04
C ALA A 330 -20.20 0.26 -16.27
N TYR A 331 -21.39 -0.28 -16.52
CA TYR A 331 -21.60 -1.13 -17.69
C TYR A 331 -21.29 -0.37 -18.98
N ASP A 332 -20.43 -0.92 -19.80
CA ASP A 332 -20.11 -0.43 -21.13
C ASP A 332 -19.77 -1.63 -22.04
N GLU A 333 -20.29 -1.65 -23.25
CA GLU A 333 -20.02 -2.65 -24.28
C GLU A 333 -18.52 -2.72 -24.65
N ILE A 334 -17.78 -1.61 -24.50
CA ILE A 334 -16.34 -1.51 -24.78
C ILE A 334 -15.56 -2.51 -23.91
N LEU A 335 -15.96 -2.72 -22.67
CA LEU A 335 -15.29 -3.62 -21.74
C LEU A 335 -15.15 -5.04 -22.33
N PHE A 336 -16.26 -5.59 -22.80
CA PHE A 336 -16.30 -6.95 -23.37
C PHE A 336 -15.69 -6.99 -24.78
N SER A 337 -15.84 -5.91 -25.54
CA SER A 337 -15.22 -5.76 -26.86
C SER A 337 -13.69 -5.76 -26.78
N GLU A 338 -13.11 -5.07 -25.79
CA GLU A 338 -11.67 -5.04 -25.55
C GLU A 338 -11.12 -6.41 -25.12
N MET A 339 -11.83 -7.10 -24.21
CA MET A 339 -11.47 -8.48 -23.82
C MET A 339 -11.49 -9.41 -25.04
N ARG A 340 -12.51 -9.26 -25.91
CA ARG A 340 -12.58 -10.03 -27.17
C ARG A 340 -11.47 -9.66 -28.12
N ARG A 341 -11.16 -8.36 -28.30
CA ARG A 341 -10.14 -7.87 -29.23
C ARG A 341 -8.77 -8.48 -28.94
N VAL A 342 -8.37 -8.48 -27.68
CA VAL A 342 -7.02 -8.95 -27.30
C VAL A 342 -6.91 -10.49 -27.28
N LEU A 343 -8.03 -11.23 -27.26
CA LEU A 343 -8.06 -12.68 -27.36
C LEU A 343 -7.85 -13.15 -28.81
N ARG A 344 -7.04 -14.20 -28.97
CA ARG A 344 -6.91 -14.95 -30.22
C ARG A 344 -8.24 -15.61 -30.61
N PRO A 345 -8.45 -15.95 -31.88
CA PRO A 345 -9.54 -16.84 -32.28
C PRO A 345 -9.52 -18.11 -31.44
N GLY A 346 -10.68 -18.56 -30.94
CA GLY A 346 -10.78 -19.69 -30.04
C GLY A 346 -10.18 -19.50 -28.65
N GLY A 347 -9.74 -18.27 -28.30
CA GLY A 347 -9.21 -17.92 -26.99
C GLY A 347 -10.27 -17.99 -25.88
N MET A 348 -9.83 -18.09 -24.64
CA MET A 348 -10.66 -18.29 -23.46
C MET A 348 -10.83 -17.01 -22.65
N LEU A 349 -12.05 -16.69 -22.22
CA LEU A 349 -12.37 -15.65 -21.26
C LEU A 349 -12.85 -16.29 -19.96
N ILE A 350 -12.23 -15.93 -18.82
CA ILE A 350 -12.67 -16.33 -17.48
C ILE A 350 -13.18 -15.09 -16.76
N LEU A 351 -14.46 -15.06 -16.43
CA LEU A 351 -15.12 -13.98 -15.70
C LEU A 351 -15.51 -14.45 -14.31
N GLY A 352 -15.27 -13.61 -13.29
CA GLY A 352 -15.73 -13.84 -11.92
C GLY A 352 -16.42 -12.60 -11.37
N THR A 353 -17.67 -12.72 -10.91
CA THR A 353 -18.47 -11.62 -10.34
C THR A 353 -19.54 -12.16 -9.39
N PRO A 354 -20.01 -11.38 -8.40
CA PRO A 354 -21.20 -11.73 -7.63
C PRO A 354 -22.43 -11.92 -8.51
N ASP A 355 -23.26 -12.92 -8.19
CA ASP A 355 -24.55 -13.12 -8.83
C ASP A 355 -25.65 -12.53 -7.96
N TYR A 356 -26.17 -11.37 -8.36
CA TYR A 356 -27.17 -10.59 -7.62
C TYR A 356 -28.58 -11.22 -7.64
N ALA A 357 -28.83 -12.26 -8.47
CA ALA A 357 -30.07 -13.00 -8.44
C ALA A 357 -30.13 -13.99 -7.27
N THR A 358 -28.98 -14.37 -6.69
CA THR A 358 -28.91 -15.43 -5.69
C THR A 358 -29.31 -14.96 -4.30
N ILE A 359 -30.05 -15.81 -3.58
CA ILE A 359 -30.41 -15.56 -2.17
C ILE A 359 -29.14 -15.48 -1.30
N GLY A 360 -28.13 -16.31 -1.62
CA GLY A 360 -26.86 -16.31 -0.88
C GLY A 360 -26.17 -14.96 -0.90
N TRP A 361 -26.10 -14.27 -2.07
CA TRP A 361 -25.49 -12.95 -2.16
C TRP A 361 -26.31 -11.89 -1.41
N ARG A 362 -27.64 -11.92 -1.50
CA ARG A 362 -28.53 -11.01 -0.78
C ARG A 362 -28.37 -11.06 0.75
N ILE A 363 -27.92 -12.19 1.29
CA ILE A 363 -27.63 -12.35 2.73
C ILE A 363 -26.19 -11.95 3.05
N ILE A 364 -25.23 -12.35 2.20
CA ILE A 364 -23.80 -12.14 2.45
C ILE A 364 -23.42 -10.66 2.32
N GLU A 365 -23.93 -9.95 1.33
CA GLU A 365 -23.59 -8.56 1.08
C GLU A 365 -23.89 -7.63 2.27
N PRO A 366 -25.11 -7.62 2.87
CA PRO A 366 -25.40 -6.82 4.05
C PRO A 366 -24.56 -7.22 5.28
N ALA A 367 -24.34 -8.53 5.48
CA ALA A 367 -23.49 -9.02 6.56
C ALA A 367 -22.04 -8.53 6.41
N TYR A 368 -21.54 -8.53 5.18
CA TYR A 368 -20.19 -8.05 4.87
C TYR A 368 -20.06 -6.55 5.09
N ARG A 369 -21.06 -5.75 4.67
CA ARG A 369 -21.12 -4.29 4.94
C ARG A 369 -21.08 -3.99 6.44
N PHE A 370 -21.81 -4.76 7.23
CA PHE A 370 -21.86 -4.55 8.68
C PHE A 370 -20.57 -4.94 9.37
N LEU A 371 -19.95 -6.07 8.99
CA LEU A 371 -18.75 -6.62 9.63
C LEU A 371 -17.45 -5.95 9.17
N LEU A 372 -17.39 -5.51 7.92
CA LEU A 372 -16.20 -4.92 7.31
C LEU A 372 -16.58 -3.64 6.51
N PRO A 373 -16.99 -2.58 7.20
CA PRO A 373 -17.36 -1.32 6.53
C PRO A 373 -16.15 -0.75 5.77
N GLY A 374 -16.35 -0.40 4.49
CA GLY A 374 -15.29 0.02 3.55
C GLY A 374 -14.68 -1.11 2.74
N GLY A 375 -15.27 -2.32 2.81
CA GLY A 375 -14.91 -3.45 1.94
C GLY A 375 -15.66 -3.42 0.61
N TYR A 376 -15.47 -4.46 -0.20
CA TYR A 376 -16.00 -4.61 -1.58
C TYR A 376 -17.48 -4.28 -1.79
N ALA A 377 -18.33 -4.54 -0.80
CA ALA A 377 -19.78 -4.45 -0.97
C ALA A 377 -20.28 -3.00 -1.19
N ASP A 378 -19.51 -1.99 -0.80
CA ASP A 378 -19.89 -0.57 -0.96
C ASP A 378 -19.46 0.00 -2.33
N GLU A 379 -18.66 -0.76 -3.11
CA GLU A 379 -18.05 -0.29 -4.36
C GLU A 379 -18.63 -0.96 -5.62
N HIS A 380 -19.67 -1.81 -5.49
CA HIS A 380 -20.30 -2.43 -6.64
C HIS A 380 -21.24 -1.45 -7.34
N ILE A 381 -20.89 -1.06 -8.55
CA ILE A 381 -21.63 -0.12 -9.39
C ILE A 381 -22.62 -0.87 -10.29
N THR A 382 -22.19 -2.00 -10.87
CA THR A 382 -22.99 -2.80 -11.78
C THR A 382 -23.36 -4.15 -11.15
N HIS A 383 -24.66 -4.45 -11.13
CA HIS A 383 -25.19 -5.66 -10.56
C HIS A 383 -25.48 -6.68 -11.66
N TYR A 384 -24.64 -7.68 -11.78
CA TYR A 384 -24.81 -8.76 -12.76
C TYR A 384 -25.63 -9.92 -12.18
N THR A 385 -26.49 -10.50 -13.03
CA THR A 385 -27.09 -11.83 -12.80
C THR A 385 -26.50 -12.81 -13.81
N ARG A 386 -26.58 -14.10 -13.53
CA ARG A 386 -26.11 -15.13 -14.44
C ARG A 386 -26.72 -14.98 -15.84
N GLU A 387 -28.04 -14.80 -15.92
CA GLU A 387 -28.78 -14.70 -17.18
C GLU A 387 -28.31 -13.50 -17.99
N LYS A 388 -28.23 -12.31 -17.35
CA LYS A 388 -27.77 -11.08 -17.98
C LYS A 388 -26.32 -11.18 -18.43
N LEU A 389 -25.45 -11.81 -17.65
CA LEU A 389 -24.03 -11.97 -18.01
C LEU A 389 -23.86 -12.93 -19.19
N ILE A 390 -24.63 -14.04 -19.23
CA ILE A 390 -24.67 -14.97 -20.38
C ILE A 390 -25.13 -14.22 -21.64
N GLU A 391 -26.21 -13.42 -21.56
CA GLU A 391 -26.69 -12.62 -22.69
C GLU A 391 -25.59 -11.66 -23.21
N ILE A 392 -24.93 -10.93 -22.31
CA ILE A 392 -23.86 -9.98 -22.67
C ILE A 392 -22.71 -10.70 -23.35
N VAL A 393 -22.15 -11.75 -22.76
CA VAL A 393 -20.99 -12.44 -23.35
C VAL A 393 -21.35 -13.09 -24.70
N THR A 394 -22.58 -13.64 -24.84
CA THR A 394 -23.05 -14.22 -26.08
C THR A 394 -23.18 -13.16 -27.19
N ARG A 395 -23.74 -11.99 -26.87
CA ARG A 395 -23.82 -10.84 -27.79
C ARG A 395 -22.45 -10.40 -28.28
N HIS A 396 -21.43 -10.49 -27.42
CA HIS A 396 -20.03 -10.19 -27.77
C HIS A 396 -19.31 -11.38 -28.43
N GLY A 397 -20.01 -12.42 -28.87
CA GLY A 397 -19.44 -13.55 -29.61
C GLY A 397 -18.59 -14.47 -28.74
N PHE A 398 -19.03 -14.73 -27.54
CA PHE A 398 -18.49 -15.78 -26.67
C PHE A 398 -19.53 -16.88 -26.43
N ALA A 399 -19.09 -18.12 -26.41
CA ALA A 399 -19.90 -19.28 -25.98
C ALA A 399 -19.51 -19.63 -24.53
N VAL A 400 -20.48 -19.78 -23.65
CA VAL A 400 -20.25 -20.22 -22.27
C VAL A 400 -20.01 -21.74 -22.28
N GLU A 401 -18.82 -22.17 -21.84
CA GLU A 401 -18.45 -23.60 -21.76
C GLU A 401 -18.72 -24.20 -20.37
N GLU A 402 -18.45 -23.42 -19.33
CA GLU A 402 -18.53 -23.87 -17.94
C GLU A 402 -18.90 -22.73 -17.00
N ALA A 403 -19.64 -23.03 -15.95
CA ALA A 403 -19.97 -22.09 -14.88
C ALA A 403 -19.85 -22.80 -13.53
N ALA A 404 -19.23 -22.12 -12.57
CA ALA A 404 -19.06 -22.58 -11.20
C ALA A 404 -19.53 -21.53 -10.21
N TYR A 405 -19.98 -21.97 -9.04
CA TYR A 405 -20.37 -21.09 -7.94
C TYR A 405 -19.50 -21.29 -6.71
N ILE A 406 -19.20 -20.19 -6.05
CA ILE A 406 -18.67 -20.19 -4.69
C ILE A 406 -19.84 -19.85 -3.76
N VAL A 407 -20.17 -20.79 -2.85
CA VAL A 407 -21.24 -20.67 -1.85
C VAL A 407 -22.57 -20.20 -2.47
N ARG A 408 -22.88 -20.62 -3.71
CA ARG A 408 -24.07 -20.20 -4.47
C ARG A 408 -24.27 -18.69 -4.53
N SER A 409 -23.18 -17.91 -4.53
CA SER A 409 -23.24 -16.45 -4.45
C SER A 409 -22.32 -15.75 -5.44
N GLU A 410 -21.11 -16.24 -5.64
CA GLU A 410 -20.19 -15.73 -6.64
C GLU A 410 -20.17 -16.67 -7.83
N LEU A 411 -20.42 -16.14 -9.01
CA LEU A 411 -20.40 -16.82 -10.30
C LEU A 411 -19.02 -16.70 -10.93
N ILE A 412 -18.44 -17.81 -11.37
CA ILE A 412 -17.26 -17.84 -12.22
C ILE A 412 -17.66 -18.55 -13.51
N MET A 413 -17.39 -17.91 -14.67
CA MET A 413 -17.72 -18.45 -15.99
C MET A 413 -16.48 -18.60 -16.83
N ARG A 414 -16.37 -19.71 -17.56
CA ARG A 414 -15.40 -19.94 -18.63
C ARG A 414 -16.12 -19.86 -19.97
N CYS A 415 -15.65 -18.94 -20.82
CA CYS A 415 -16.26 -18.68 -22.11
C CYS A 415 -15.22 -18.83 -23.23
N ARG A 416 -15.63 -19.31 -24.39
CA ARG A 416 -14.81 -19.47 -25.61
C ARG A 416 -15.13 -18.37 -26.59
N LYS A 417 -14.12 -17.70 -27.15
CA LYS A 417 -14.29 -16.74 -28.26
C LYS A 417 -14.70 -17.51 -29.53
N CYS A 418 -15.87 -17.17 -30.06
CA CYS A 418 -16.41 -17.74 -31.30
C CYS A 418 -16.02 -16.90 -32.52
N ASP A 419 -15.96 -17.52 -33.69
CA ASP A 419 -15.62 -16.84 -34.97
C ASP A 419 -16.85 -16.14 -35.61
N LEU A 420 -17.80 -15.63 -34.82
CA LEU A 420 -18.95 -14.90 -35.35
C LEU A 420 -18.54 -13.49 -35.82
N PRO A 421 -19.03 -13.04 -37.01
CA PRO A 421 -18.80 -11.67 -37.48
C PRO A 421 -19.50 -10.67 -36.53
N ILE A 422 -18.76 -9.73 -35.98
CA ILE A 422 -19.31 -8.62 -35.23
C ILE A 422 -20.08 -7.73 -36.24
N PRO A 423 -21.34 -7.33 -35.99
CA PRO A 423 -22.03 -6.33 -36.78
C PRO A 423 -21.17 -5.05 -36.87
N ALA A 424 -21.02 -4.48 -38.07
CA ALA A 424 -20.11 -3.36 -38.36
C ALA A 424 -20.33 -2.08 -37.49
N GLN A 425 -21.45 -1.99 -36.80
CA GLN A 425 -21.82 -0.84 -35.95
C GLN A 425 -21.12 -0.78 -34.57
N GLN A 426 -20.32 -1.78 -34.18
CA GLN A 426 -19.68 -1.85 -32.86
C GLN A 426 -18.14 -1.84 -32.88
N ARG A 427 -17.53 -1.40 -33.99
CA ARG A 427 -16.07 -1.23 -34.05
C ARG A 427 -15.71 0.10 -33.37
N ALA A 428 -15.04 0.05 -32.22
CA ALA A 428 -14.39 1.22 -31.66
C ALA A 428 -13.40 1.83 -32.66
N PRO A 429 -13.26 3.17 -32.74
CA PRO A 429 -12.29 3.80 -33.63
C PRO A 429 -10.87 3.35 -33.25
N SER A 430 -10.06 3.01 -34.26
CA SER A 430 -8.66 2.63 -34.05
C SER A 430 -7.86 3.80 -33.49
N PRO A 431 -6.87 3.58 -32.60
CA PRO A 431 -6.13 4.65 -31.91
C PRO A 431 -5.19 5.49 -32.80
N GLU A 432 -5.21 5.32 -34.11
CA GLU A 432 -4.29 6.02 -35.03
C GLU A 432 -4.78 7.39 -35.57
N SER A 433 -5.95 7.91 -35.13
CA SER A 433 -6.50 9.14 -35.69
C SER A 433 -6.47 10.38 -34.78
N THR A 434 -5.67 10.40 -33.71
CA THR A 434 -5.47 11.59 -32.86
C THR A 434 -4.00 12.04 -32.80
N ALA A 435 -3.37 12.15 -33.98
CA ALA A 435 -2.12 12.89 -34.15
C ALA A 435 -2.32 13.86 -35.32
N ALA A 436 -2.89 15.02 -35.00
CA ALA A 436 -2.82 16.25 -35.77
C ALA A 436 -2.90 17.44 -34.82
#